data_783ab4e3c350249c698fe58b4c915637
#
_entry.id   783ab4e3c350249c698fe58b4c915637
#
_cell.length_a   1.000
_cell.length_b   1.000
_cell.length_c   1.000
_cell.angle_alpha   90.00
_cell.angle_beta   90.00
_cell.angle_gamma   90.00
#
_symmetry.space_group_name_H-M   'P 1'
#
loop_
_entity.id
_entity.type
_entity.pdbx_description
1 polymer ?
#
loop_
_entity_poly.entity_id
_entity_poly.type
_entity_poly.pdbx_seq_one_letter_code
_entity_poly.pdbx_strand_id
1 'polypeptide(L)'
;MVFLNYLINGISLGSIYAIIALGYTMVYGIAKMLNFAHGDVIMVGAYICFFSMNGLSSLFAPGSLAALVVPALAGTVLAMVVCTVLGITIERLAYKPLRQATSLAVLITAIGVSYFLQNAAQLLWSSSPKVFTPVVSPSAKLTLFDGQLSISWLTIVTVLVCVAIMLALTAFTGRTKMGKAMRACSEDKAA
;
A
#
# COMPACT_ATOMS: atom_id res chain seq x y z
N MET A 1 25.63 19.33 5.74
CA MET A 1 24.34 19.40 5.04
C MET A 1 23.98 18.14 4.26
N VAL A 2 24.93 17.45 3.60
CA VAL A 2 24.67 16.19 2.86
C VAL A 2 24.03 15.11 3.75
N PHE A 3 24.53 14.93 4.99
CA PHE A 3 23.96 13.98 5.96
C PHE A 3 22.48 14.26 6.25
N LEU A 4 22.09 15.53 6.42
CA LEU A 4 20.70 15.91 6.70
C LEU A 4 19.76 15.58 5.52
N ASN A 5 20.22 15.79 4.29
CA ASN A 5 19.47 15.43 3.09
C ASN A 5 19.24 13.90 3.01
N TYR A 6 20.28 13.10 3.30
CA TYR A 6 20.14 11.64 3.35
C TYR A 6 19.23 11.18 4.48
N LEU A 7 19.28 11.83 5.65
CA LEU A 7 18.42 11.52 6.78
C LEU A 7 16.93 11.78 6.41
N ILE A 8 16.62 12.91 5.81
CA ILE A 8 15.25 13.26 5.40
C ILE A 8 14.73 12.29 4.34
N ASN A 9 15.54 11.94 3.34
CA ASN A 9 15.18 10.96 2.34
C ASN A 9 15.01 9.56 2.95
N GLY A 10 15.84 9.19 3.92
CA GLY A 10 15.71 7.95 4.67
C GLY A 10 14.42 7.88 5.49
N ILE A 11 14.02 8.97 6.15
CA ILE A 11 12.75 9.07 6.88
C ILE A 11 11.56 8.93 5.91
N SER A 12 11.62 9.57 4.74
CA SER A 12 10.58 9.45 3.72
C SER A 12 10.40 8.01 3.26
N LEU A 13 11.49 7.34 2.89
CA LEU A 13 11.46 5.95 2.47
C LEU A 13 11.04 5.02 3.62
N GLY A 14 11.56 5.25 4.81
CA GLY A 14 11.21 4.50 6.02
C GLY A 14 9.75 4.61 6.40
N SER A 15 9.10 5.77 6.17
CA SER A 15 7.67 5.95 6.44
C SER A 15 6.79 5.12 5.52
N ILE A 16 7.18 4.93 4.25
CA ILE A 16 6.49 4.04 3.31
C ILE A 16 6.62 2.59 3.78
N TYR A 17 7.83 2.16 4.13
CA TYR A 17 8.04 0.80 4.67
C TYR A 17 7.26 0.57 5.98
N ALA A 18 7.16 1.58 6.83
CA ALA A 18 6.40 1.49 8.08
C ALA A 18 4.91 1.22 7.84
N ILE A 19 4.28 1.84 6.83
CA ILE A 19 2.88 1.55 6.48
C ILE A 19 2.72 0.14 5.92
N ILE A 20 3.63 -0.29 5.04
CA ILE A 20 3.61 -1.65 4.50
C ILE A 20 3.73 -2.67 5.63
N ALA A 21 4.69 -2.46 6.54
CA ALA A 21 4.89 -3.30 7.71
C ALA A 21 3.68 -3.31 8.65
N LEU A 22 3.05 -2.14 8.86
CA LEU A 22 1.85 -2.03 9.68
C LEU A 22 0.69 -2.83 9.08
N GLY A 23 0.44 -2.73 7.78
CA GLY A 23 -0.56 -3.52 7.08
C GLY A 23 -0.29 -5.02 7.20
N TYR A 24 0.96 -5.43 7.02
CA TYR A 24 1.38 -6.82 7.18
C TYR A 24 1.18 -7.33 8.61
N THR A 25 1.59 -6.56 9.61
CA THR A 25 1.45 -6.93 11.03
C THR A 25 0.01 -6.98 11.49
N MET A 26 -0.88 -6.14 10.95
CA MET A 26 -2.31 -6.22 11.22
C MET A 26 -2.90 -7.54 10.71
N VAL A 27 -2.60 -7.94 9.47
CA VAL A 27 -3.06 -9.22 8.91
C VAL A 27 -2.51 -10.39 9.71
N TYR A 28 -1.20 -10.39 10.01
CA TYR A 28 -0.58 -11.41 10.83
C TYR A 28 -1.16 -11.46 12.25
N GLY A 29 -1.42 -10.30 12.85
CA GLY A 29 -2.00 -10.19 14.19
C GLY A 29 -3.35 -10.90 14.30
N ILE A 30 -4.18 -10.82 13.25
CA ILE A 30 -5.53 -11.40 13.22
C ILE A 30 -5.48 -12.87 12.79
N ALA A 31 -4.86 -13.14 11.64
CA ALA A 31 -4.87 -14.47 11.03
C ALA A 31 -3.86 -15.44 11.65
N LYS A 32 -2.83 -14.92 12.36
CA LYS A 32 -1.69 -15.70 12.88
C LYS A 32 -0.99 -16.54 11.80
N MET A 33 -1.04 -16.07 10.55
CA MET A 33 -0.43 -16.71 9.38
C MET A 33 0.38 -15.68 8.60
N LEU A 34 1.55 -16.08 8.12
CA LEU A 34 2.39 -15.26 7.27
C LEU A 34 1.78 -15.21 5.85
N ASN A 35 1.39 -14.02 5.43
CA ASN A 35 0.84 -13.81 4.08
C ASN A 35 1.93 -13.23 3.16
N PHE A 36 2.66 -14.09 2.45
CA PHE A 36 3.68 -13.66 1.49
C PHE A 36 3.10 -12.93 0.27
N ALA A 37 1.83 -13.17 -0.06
CA ALA A 37 1.16 -12.46 -1.15
C ALA A 37 0.80 -11.00 -0.82
N HIS A 38 1.07 -10.51 0.40
CA HIS A 38 0.72 -9.13 0.79
C HIS A 38 1.39 -8.09 -0.09
N GLY A 39 2.68 -8.25 -0.38
CA GLY A 39 3.43 -7.37 -1.29
C GLY A 39 2.86 -7.37 -2.72
N ASP A 40 2.40 -8.53 -3.19
CA ASP A 40 1.85 -8.67 -4.54
C ASP A 40 0.45 -8.05 -4.65
N VAL A 41 -0.35 -8.06 -3.57
CA VAL A 41 -1.60 -7.31 -3.51
C VAL A 41 -1.34 -5.80 -3.58
N ILE A 42 -0.30 -5.30 -2.90
CA ILE A 42 0.12 -3.89 -3.02
C ILE A 42 0.55 -3.58 -4.46
N MET A 43 1.30 -4.46 -5.10
CA MET A 43 1.70 -4.34 -6.51
C MET A 43 0.48 -4.21 -7.42
N VAL A 44 -0.52 -5.08 -7.28
CA VAL A 44 -1.77 -5.01 -8.05
C VAL A 44 -2.48 -3.68 -7.82
N GLY A 45 -2.57 -3.23 -6.55
CA GLY A 45 -3.13 -1.93 -6.21
C GLY A 45 -2.41 -0.78 -6.90
N ALA A 46 -1.08 -0.81 -6.96
CA ALA A 46 -0.28 0.18 -7.66
C ALA A 46 -0.56 0.19 -9.16
N TYR A 47 -0.67 -0.97 -9.82
CA TYR A 47 -1.05 -1.04 -11.24
C TYR A 47 -2.45 -0.47 -11.50
N ILE A 48 -3.44 -0.83 -10.69
CA ILE A 48 -4.81 -0.29 -10.81
C ILE A 48 -4.81 1.22 -10.65
N CYS A 49 -4.12 1.74 -9.64
CA CYS A 49 -3.97 3.18 -9.44
C CYS A 49 -3.30 3.86 -10.64
N PHE A 50 -2.22 3.29 -11.17
CA PHE A 50 -1.51 3.80 -12.35
C PHE A 50 -2.40 3.89 -13.59
N PHE A 51 -3.11 2.82 -13.93
CA PHE A 51 -3.99 2.81 -15.10
C PHE A 51 -5.19 3.73 -14.93
N SER A 52 -5.76 3.80 -13.72
CA SER A 52 -6.87 4.71 -13.41
C SER A 52 -6.44 6.17 -13.53
N MET A 53 -5.26 6.52 -13.00
CA MET A 53 -4.73 7.88 -13.11
C MET A 53 -4.52 8.27 -14.57
N ASN A 54 -3.88 7.42 -15.37
CA ASN A 54 -3.62 7.71 -16.78
C ASN A 54 -4.92 7.77 -17.61
N GLY A 55 -5.87 6.87 -17.34
CA GLY A 55 -7.16 6.86 -18.05
C GLY A 55 -8.05 8.06 -17.72
N LEU A 56 -8.13 8.42 -16.43
CA LEU A 56 -8.97 9.55 -16.02
C LEU A 56 -8.34 10.92 -16.29
N SER A 57 -7.01 11.01 -16.27
CA SER A 57 -6.33 12.30 -16.54
C SER A 57 -6.65 12.85 -17.94
N SER A 58 -6.93 11.98 -18.90
CA SER A 58 -7.32 12.37 -20.26
C SER A 58 -8.70 13.05 -20.36
N LEU A 59 -9.55 12.92 -19.33
CA LEU A 59 -10.88 13.52 -19.28
C LEU A 59 -10.88 14.99 -18.80
N PHE A 60 -9.75 15.47 -18.31
CA PHE A 60 -9.62 16.80 -17.72
C PHE A 60 -8.69 17.69 -18.56
N ALA A 61 -8.91 19.00 -18.50
CA ALA A 61 -8.03 19.96 -19.17
C ALA A 61 -6.59 19.86 -18.64
N PRO A 62 -5.58 19.77 -19.53
CA PRO A 62 -4.18 19.66 -19.12
C PRO A 62 -3.76 20.84 -18.22
N GLY A 63 -3.09 20.53 -17.10
CA GLY A 63 -2.56 21.53 -16.16
C GLY A 63 -3.55 22.04 -15.12
N SER A 64 -4.81 21.54 -15.07
CA SER A 64 -5.73 21.90 -13.99
C SER A 64 -5.43 21.08 -12.73
N LEU A 65 -5.61 21.68 -11.55
CA LEU A 65 -5.51 20.95 -10.27
C LEU A 65 -6.49 19.77 -10.21
N ALA A 66 -7.65 19.90 -10.85
CA ALA A 66 -8.64 18.82 -10.95
C ALA A 66 -8.11 17.63 -11.76
N ALA A 67 -7.37 17.86 -12.84
CA ALA A 67 -6.74 16.81 -13.65
C ALA A 67 -5.69 16.00 -12.86
N LEU A 68 -5.18 16.55 -11.78
CA LEU A 68 -4.15 15.94 -10.96
C LEU A 68 -4.75 15.19 -9.76
N VAL A 69 -5.63 15.86 -9.04
CA VAL A 69 -6.16 15.36 -7.75
C VAL A 69 -7.30 14.35 -7.95
N VAL A 70 -8.22 14.61 -8.88
CA VAL A 70 -9.38 13.73 -9.08
C VAL A 70 -8.98 12.34 -9.57
N PRO A 71 -8.11 12.17 -10.59
CA PRO A 71 -7.65 10.84 -11.00
C PRO A 71 -6.85 10.12 -9.91
N ALA A 72 -6.05 10.85 -9.11
CA ALA A 72 -5.29 10.25 -8.03
C ALA A 72 -6.22 9.69 -6.93
N LEU A 73 -7.21 10.45 -6.50
CA LEU A 73 -8.19 10.00 -5.50
C LEU A 73 -9.06 8.86 -6.03
N ALA A 74 -9.60 9.00 -7.25
CA ALA A 74 -10.41 7.97 -7.88
C ALA A 74 -9.61 6.68 -8.09
N GLY A 75 -8.36 6.78 -8.56
CA GLY A 75 -7.45 5.65 -8.73
C GLY A 75 -7.14 4.95 -7.40
N THR A 76 -6.93 5.72 -6.33
CA THR A 76 -6.71 5.17 -4.98
C THR A 76 -7.94 4.43 -4.47
N VAL A 77 -9.13 5.02 -4.59
CA VAL A 77 -10.38 4.37 -4.17
C VAL A 77 -10.63 3.09 -4.97
N LEU A 78 -10.43 3.13 -6.29
CA LEU A 78 -10.59 1.95 -7.14
C LEU A 78 -9.56 0.85 -6.77
N ALA A 79 -8.31 1.22 -6.52
CA ALA A 79 -7.28 0.29 -6.05
C ALA A 79 -7.67 -0.36 -4.72
N MET A 80 -8.22 0.41 -3.77
CA MET A 80 -8.71 -0.12 -2.48
C MET A 80 -9.83 -1.14 -2.68
N VAL A 81 -10.80 -0.86 -3.55
CA VAL A 81 -11.90 -1.79 -3.85
C VAL A 81 -11.37 -3.07 -4.49
N VAL A 82 -10.54 -2.95 -5.53
CA VAL A 82 -9.96 -4.11 -6.23
C VAL A 82 -9.09 -4.95 -5.30
N CYS A 83 -8.23 -4.34 -4.50
CA CYS A 83 -7.39 -5.04 -3.52
C CYS A 83 -8.23 -5.74 -2.44
N THR A 84 -9.35 -5.13 -2.02
CA THR A 84 -10.28 -5.76 -1.07
C THR A 84 -10.93 -7.00 -1.68
N VAL A 85 -11.44 -6.90 -2.90
CA VAL A 85 -12.04 -8.05 -3.62
C VAL A 85 -10.99 -9.14 -3.84
N LEU A 86 -9.78 -8.77 -4.26
CA LEU A 86 -8.68 -9.71 -4.46
C LEU A 86 -8.31 -10.40 -3.14
N GLY A 87 -8.19 -9.66 -2.05
CA GLY A 87 -7.89 -10.21 -0.72
C GLY A 87 -8.96 -11.21 -0.25
N ILE A 88 -10.25 -10.88 -0.42
CA ILE A 88 -11.36 -11.80 -0.11
C ILE A 88 -11.29 -13.06 -0.99
N THR A 89 -10.95 -12.90 -2.26
CA THR A 89 -10.83 -14.02 -3.20
C THR A 89 -9.69 -14.96 -2.78
N ILE A 90 -8.52 -14.40 -2.48
CA ILE A 90 -7.36 -15.18 -2.00
C ILE A 90 -7.70 -15.89 -0.68
N GLU A 91 -8.35 -15.20 0.25
CA GLU A 91 -8.75 -15.81 1.52
C GLU A 91 -9.69 -17.00 1.29
N ARG A 92 -10.73 -16.82 0.47
CA ARG A 92 -11.73 -17.86 0.23
C ARG A 92 -11.20 -19.05 -0.56
N LEU A 93 -10.38 -18.80 -1.57
CA LEU A 93 -9.91 -19.86 -2.48
C LEU A 93 -8.63 -20.55 -1.98
N ALA A 94 -7.70 -19.80 -1.40
CA ALA A 94 -6.40 -20.31 -1.02
C ALA A 94 -6.29 -20.63 0.47
N TYR A 95 -6.75 -19.73 1.37
CA TYR A 95 -6.50 -19.90 2.81
C TYR A 95 -7.62 -20.59 3.56
N LYS A 96 -8.89 -20.34 3.22
CA LYS A 96 -10.03 -20.94 3.90
C LYS A 96 -10.02 -22.48 3.89
N PRO A 97 -9.70 -23.16 2.76
CA PRO A 97 -9.64 -24.61 2.72
C PRO A 97 -8.53 -25.18 3.61
N LEU A 98 -7.50 -24.38 3.90
CA LEU A 98 -6.30 -24.81 4.64
C LEU A 98 -6.32 -24.43 6.12
N ARG A 99 -7.44 -23.98 6.67
CA ARG A 99 -7.55 -23.58 8.08
C ARG A 99 -7.23 -24.71 9.07
N GLN A 100 -7.46 -25.96 8.69
CA GLN A 100 -7.15 -27.15 9.50
C GLN A 100 -5.83 -27.83 9.08
N ALA A 101 -5.15 -27.30 8.07
CA ALA A 101 -3.87 -27.85 7.61
C ALA A 101 -2.70 -27.39 8.49
N THR A 102 -1.55 -28.03 8.29
CA THR A 102 -0.31 -27.63 8.98
C THR A 102 0.12 -26.21 8.58
N SER A 103 0.79 -25.49 9.47
CA SER A 103 1.33 -24.16 9.20
C SER A 103 2.24 -24.13 7.96
N LEU A 104 2.93 -25.23 7.69
CA LEU A 104 3.79 -25.38 6.52
C LEU A 104 2.97 -25.38 5.21
N ALA A 105 1.84 -26.07 5.16
CA ALA A 105 0.97 -26.10 3.98
C ALA A 105 0.42 -24.69 3.66
N VAL A 106 0.02 -23.92 4.67
CA VAL A 106 -0.43 -22.53 4.53
C VAL A 106 0.71 -21.64 4.00
N LEU A 107 1.92 -21.82 4.52
CA LEU A 107 3.11 -21.08 4.08
C LEU A 107 3.40 -21.33 2.60
N ILE A 108 3.45 -22.60 2.18
CA ILE A 108 3.70 -22.97 0.78
C ILE A 108 2.61 -22.41 -0.14
N THR A 109 1.36 -22.47 0.29
CA THR A 109 0.24 -21.88 -0.46
C THR A 109 0.38 -20.37 -0.59
N ALA A 110 0.79 -19.65 0.46
CA ALA A 110 1.03 -18.22 0.41
C ALA A 110 2.13 -17.85 -0.61
N ILE A 111 3.21 -18.63 -0.66
CA ILE A 111 4.27 -18.48 -1.66
C ILE A 111 3.73 -18.78 -3.07
N GLY A 112 2.93 -19.83 -3.24
CA GLY A 112 2.29 -20.16 -4.51
C GLY A 112 1.37 -19.05 -5.02
N VAL A 113 0.56 -18.46 -4.16
CA VAL A 113 -0.29 -17.29 -4.49
C VAL A 113 0.56 -16.09 -4.89
N SER A 114 1.65 -15.83 -4.17
CA SER A 114 2.59 -14.76 -4.51
C SER A 114 3.15 -14.94 -5.92
N TYR A 115 3.71 -16.09 -6.24
CA TYR A 115 4.22 -16.38 -7.59
C TYR A 115 3.14 -16.32 -8.67
N PHE A 116 1.93 -16.78 -8.36
CA PHE A 116 0.81 -16.66 -9.27
C PHE A 116 0.48 -15.21 -9.60
N LEU A 117 0.39 -14.34 -8.60
CA LEU A 117 0.11 -12.92 -8.79
C LEU A 117 1.21 -12.20 -9.57
N GLN A 118 2.49 -12.51 -9.28
CA GLN A 118 3.63 -11.94 -10.00
C GLN A 118 3.62 -12.31 -11.48
N ASN A 119 3.44 -13.58 -11.80
CA ASN A 119 3.39 -14.06 -13.19
C ASN A 119 2.14 -13.52 -13.91
N ALA A 120 0.98 -13.50 -13.25
CA ALA A 120 -0.22 -12.91 -13.82
C ALA A 120 -0.04 -11.42 -14.13
N ALA A 121 0.59 -10.66 -13.23
CA ALA A 121 0.89 -9.25 -13.46
C ALA A 121 1.84 -9.04 -14.65
N GLN A 122 2.87 -9.88 -14.80
CA GLN A 122 3.78 -9.80 -15.94
C GLN A 122 3.09 -10.12 -17.27
N LEU A 123 2.18 -11.09 -17.29
CA LEU A 123 1.42 -11.44 -18.48
C LEU A 123 0.41 -10.36 -18.86
N LEU A 124 -0.28 -9.76 -17.88
CA LEU A 124 -1.32 -8.76 -18.11
C LEU A 124 -0.75 -7.37 -18.43
N TRP A 125 0.31 -6.97 -17.73
CA TRP A 125 0.82 -5.58 -17.76
C TRP A 125 2.26 -5.45 -18.27
N SER A 126 2.89 -6.57 -18.67
CA SER A 126 4.29 -6.63 -19.08
C SER A 126 5.28 -6.37 -17.92
N SER A 127 6.50 -6.83 -18.07
CA SER A 127 7.60 -6.60 -17.13
C SER A 127 8.27 -5.24 -17.24
N SER A 128 7.80 -4.38 -18.18
CA SER A 128 8.36 -3.04 -18.36
C SER A 128 8.04 -2.12 -17.18
N PRO A 129 9.01 -1.38 -16.64
CA PRO A 129 8.79 -0.41 -15.57
C PRO A 129 7.74 0.62 -15.97
N LYS A 130 6.78 0.89 -15.08
CA LYS A 130 5.78 1.96 -15.25
C LYS A 130 6.14 3.14 -14.38
N VAL A 131 6.14 4.33 -14.95
CA VAL A 131 6.47 5.57 -14.25
C VAL A 131 5.18 6.32 -13.95
N PHE A 132 4.90 6.59 -12.68
CA PHE A 132 3.77 7.40 -12.26
C PHE A 132 3.97 8.86 -12.66
N THR A 133 2.92 9.49 -13.18
CA THR A 133 2.88 10.94 -13.34
C THR A 133 2.85 11.57 -11.94
N PRO A 134 3.84 12.40 -11.57
CA PRO A 134 3.90 12.95 -10.23
C PRO A 134 2.73 13.91 -9.98
N VAL A 135 1.98 13.67 -8.90
CA VAL A 135 0.85 14.51 -8.45
C VAL A 135 1.38 15.86 -7.92
N VAL A 136 2.57 15.88 -7.37
CA VAL A 136 3.25 17.09 -6.90
C VAL A 136 4.45 17.33 -7.81
N SER A 137 4.58 18.56 -8.33
CA SER A 137 5.70 18.91 -9.20
C SER A 137 7.04 18.60 -8.52
N PRO A 138 7.92 17.78 -9.15
CA PRO A 138 9.21 17.42 -8.57
C PRO A 138 10.13 18.64 -8.35
N SER A 139 9.86 19.73 -9.06
CA SER A 139 10.59 21.00 -8.96
C SER A 139 10.20 21.85 -7.75
N ALA A 140 9.05 21.54 -7.08
CA ALA A 140 8.66 22.23 -5.87
C ALA A 140 9.50 21.72 -4.69
N LYS A 141 10.61 22.40 -4.43
CA LYS A 141 11.53 22.11 -3.32
C LYS A 141 11.52 23.27 -2.33
N LEU A 142 11.45 22.96 -1.07
CA LEU A 142 11.70 23.90 0.00
C LEU A 142 13.23 23.97 0.19
N THR A 143 13.82 25.09 -0.18
CA THR A 143 15.25 25.33 0.04
C THR A 143 15.45 26.12 1.32
N LEU A 144 16.17 25.53 2.27
CA LEU A 144 16.57 26.19 3.51
C LEU A 144 18.10 26.36 3.54
N PHE A 145 18.59 27.32 4.30
CA PHE A 145 20.04 27.60 4.46
C PHE A 145 20.75 27.86 3.11
N ASP A 146 20.33 28.90 2.37
CA ASP A 146 20.94 29.31 1.08
C ASP A 146 21.08 28.17 0.05
N GLY A 147 20.06 27.28 -0.01
CA GLY A 147 20.05 26.18 -0.97
C GLY A 147 20.81 24.92 -0.58
N GLN A 148 21.46 24.90 0.59
CA GLN A 148 22.21 23.72 1.06
C GLN A 148 21.33 22.56 1.53
N LEU A 149 20.09 22.84 1.94
CA LEU A 149 19.09 21.85 2.32
C LEU A 149 17.89 21.96 1.38
N SER A 150 17.65 20.94 0.57
CA SER A 150 16.50 20.89 -0.35
C SER A 150 15.56 19.75 0.03
N ILE A 151 14.38 20.10 0.54
CA ILE A 151 13.33 19.13 0.89
C ILE A 151 12.26 19.18 -0.19
N SER A 152 11.97 18.04 -0.82
CA SER A 152 10.85 17.97 -1.76
C SER A 152 9.52 18.07 -1.03
N TRP A 153 8.57 18.83 -1.58
CA TRP A 153 7.19 18.84 -1.09
C TRP A 153 6.58 17.43 -1.07
N LEU A 154 6.96 16.60 -2.03
CA LEU A 154 6.54 15.20 -2.06
C LEU A 154 6.96 14.45 -0.80
N THR A 155 8.19 14.64 -0.32
CA THR A 155 8.69 14.04 0.92
C THR A 155 7.83 14.44 2.12
N ILE A 156 7.52 15.73 2.26
CA ILE A 156 6.72 16.24 3.38
C ILE A 156 5.30 15.63 3.34
N VAL A 157 4.66 15.66 2.17
CA VAL A 157 3.31 15.09 1.98
C VAL A 157 3.33 13.59 2.27
N THR A 158 4.31 12.84 1.77
CA THR A 158 4.44 11.40 2.01
C THR A 158 4.51 11.10 3.50
N VAL A 159 5.41 11.76 4.23
CA VAL A 159 5.58 11.53 5.68
C VAL A 159 4.29 11.88 6.45
N LEU A 160 3.67 13.02 6.14
CA LEU A 160 2.42 13.43 6.80
C LEU A 160 1.27 12.44 6.55
N VAL A 161 1.09 12.01 5.30
CA VAL A 161 0.07 11.01 4.94
C VAL A 161 0.37 9.68 5.62
N CYS A 162 1.62 9.25 5.65
CA CYS A 162 2.04 8.03 6.33
C CYS A 162 1.72 8.07 7.83
N VAL A 163 2.06 9.15 8.51
CA VAL A 163 1.76 9.34 9.93
C VAL A 163 0.24 9.38 10.18
N ALA A 164 -0.51 10.09 9.32
CA ALA A 164 -1.97 10.17 9.44
C ALA A 164 -2.62 8.78 9.28
N ILE A 165 -2.21 7.98 8.31
CA ILE A 165 -2.70 6.60 8.10
C ILE A 165 -2.33 5.73 9.29
N MET A 166 -1.10 5.80 9.79
CA MET A 166 -0.65 5.03 10.95
C MET A 166 -1.49 5.36 12.20
N LEU A 167 -1.75 6.64 12.47
CA LEU A 167 -2.59 7.07 13.59
C LEU A 167 -4.04 6.61 13.41
N ALA A 168 -4.59 6.73 12.21
CA ALA A 168 -5.94 6.29 11.88
C ALA A 168 -6.11 4.78 12.07
N LEU A 169 -5.19 3.98 11.57
CA LEU A 169 -5.21 2.51 11.73
C LEU A 169 -5.03 2.09 13.20
N THR A 170 -4.13 2.74 13.93
CA THR A 170 -3.93 2.47 15.36
C THR A 170 -5.18 2.84 16.17
N ALA A 171 -5.81 3.98 15.87
CA ALA A 171 -7.06 4.37 16.50
C ALA A 171 -8.22 3.43 16.12
N PHE A 172 -8.29 3.01 14.85
CA PHE A 172 -9.27 2.04 14.38
C PHE A 172 -9.18 0.72 15.13
N THR A 173 -8.00 0.12 15.19
CA THR A 173 -7.77 -1.17 15.88
C THR A 173 -7.91 -1.06 17.40
N GLY A 174 -7.52 0.09 17.98
CA GLY A 174 -7.56 0.31 19.43
C GLY A 174 -8.94 0.67 19.98
N ARG A 175 -9.70 1.50 19.25
CA ARG A 175 -10.91 2.15 19.80
C ARG A 175 -12.22 1.65 19.19
N THR A 176 -12.23 1.02 18.02
CA THR A 176 -13.46 0.59 17.36
C THR A 176 -13.93 -0.80 17.84
N LYS A 177 -15.24 -1.08 17.68
CA LYS A 177 -15.81 -2.40 17.94
C LYS A 177 -15.18 -3.47 17.02
N MET A 178 -14.92 -3.11 15.76
CA MET A 178 -14.24 -4.01 14.81
C MET A 178 -12.81 -4.34 15.25
N GLY A 179 -12.06 -3.35 15.72
CA GLY A 179 -10.70 -3.58 16.22
C GLY A 179 -10.69 -4.46 17.48
N LYS A 180 -11.70 -4.32 18.37
CA LYS A 180 -11.87 -5.22 19.52
C LYS A 180 -12.19 -6.64 19.07
N ALA A 181 -13.10 -6.81 18.10
CA ALA A 181 -13.44 -8.13 17.53
C ALA A 181 -12.21 -8.78 16.87
N MET A 182 -11.42 -8.00 16.09
CA MET A 182 -10.16 -8.48 15.50
C MET A 182 -9.19 -9.03 16.54
N ARG A 183 -9.03 -8.33 17.68
CA ARG A 183 -8.18 -8.80 18.79
C ARG A 183 -8.73 -10.04 19.45
N ALA A 184 -10.03 -10.10 19.72
CA ALA A 184 -10.67 -11.29 20.28
C ALA A 184 -10.45 -12.52 19.39
N CYS A 185 -10.70 -12.41 18.08
CA CYS A 185 -10.41 -13.50 17.12
C CYS A 185 -8.93 -13.89 17.05
N SER A 186 -8.00 -12.96 17.38
CA SER A 186 -6.57 -13.27 17.38
C SER A 186 -6.14 -14.08 18.62
N GLU A 187 -6.87 -13.95 19.72
CA GLU A 187 -6.59 -14.67 20.97
C GLU A 187 -7.28 -16.03 21.00
N ASP A 188 -8.50 -16.10 20.49
CA ASP A 188 -9.26 -17.37 20.42
C ASP A 188 -9.67 -17.65 18.96
N LYS A 189 -9.01 -18.65 18.34
CA LYS A 189 -9.31 -19.10 16.98
C LYS A 189 -10.59 -19.96 16.89
N ALA A 190 -11.12 -20.39 18.03
CA ALA A 190 -12.30 -21.27 18.09
C ALA A 190 -13.61 -20.49 18.34
N ALA A 191 -13.52 -19.19 18.62
CA ALA A 191 -14.66 -18.32 18.90
C ALA A 191 -15.32 -17.78 17.56
#